data_2095ede541320e1ba1b9c4803cc97b5e
#
_entry.id   2095ede541320e1ba1b9c4803cc97b5e
#
_cell.length_a   1.000
_cell.length_b   1.000
_cell.length_c   1.000
_cell.angle_alpha   90.00
_cell.angle_beta   90.00
_cell.angle_gamma   90.00
#
_symmetry.space_group_name_H-M   'P 1'
#
loop_
_entity.id
_entity.type
_entity.pdbx_description
1 polymer ?
#
loop_
_entity_poly.entity_id
_entity_poly.type
_entity_poly.pdbx_seq_one_letter_code
_entity_poly.pdbx_strand_id
1 'polypeptide(L)'
;MSDRVNTPFTAEHFVAYCLRMVGHPYWYGTCGYKATSSLLSRKAKQYPTHYGSSRTNRYRQDIANREVVCDCIGGAKGYAWTGGGQAMLDAIGTDKSVPSTYGAHGCPDKGANSMFSYAKSKGCAWGTMATLPEVPGLALTKDGHVGYYIGNGWAVEWQGFAYGCVRTQVSKRPWTHWYALPFIDYGDAIQSAPVHTPDTPATE
;
A
#
# COMPACT_ATOMS: atom_id res chain seq x y z
N MET A 1 2.76 -10.21 23.45
CA MET A 1 2.62 -9.57 22.11
C MET A 1 2.90 -8.10 22.32
N SER A 2 3.71 -7.52 21.48
CA SER A 2 4.11 -6.10 21.62
C SER A 2 2.90 -5.19 21.51
N ASP A 3 2.79 -4.17 22.38
CA ASP A 3 1.76 -3.11 22.30
C ASP A 3 1.78 -2.41 20.93
N ARG A 4 2.88 -2.52 20.19
CA ARG A 4 3.07 -1.95 18.85
C ARG A 4 2.06 -2.47 17.83
N VAL A 5 1.59 -3.71 17.90
CA VAL A 5 0.57 -4.25 16.98
C VAL A 5 -0.78 -3.52 17.13
N ASN A 6 -1.05 -2.95 18.29
CA ASN A 6 -2.27 -2.20 18.57
C ASN A 6 -2.07 -0.67 18.47
N THR A 7 -0.84 -0.23 18.22
CA THR A 7 -0.51 1.20 18.10
C THR A 7 -0.51 1.61 16.64
N PRO A 8 -1.42 2.47 16.17
CA PRO A 8 -1.45 2.94 14.79
C PRO A 8 -0.10 3.53 14.35
N PHE A 9 0.21 3.35 13.07
CA PHE A 9 1.44 3.81 12.40
C PHE A 9 2.74 3.09 12.80
N THR A 10 2.69 2.06 13.63
CA THR A 10 3.82 1.15 13.77
C THR A 10 3.86 0.16 12.61
N ALA A 11 5.04 -0.39 12.30
CA ALA A 11 5.21 -1.38 11.24
C ALA A 11 4.34 -2.63 11.48
N GLU A 12 4.26 -3.08 12.72
CA GLU A 12 3.47 -4.24 13.14
C GLU A 12 1.97 -4.01 12.93
N HIS A 13 1.46 -2.82 13.28
CA HIS A 13 0.06 -2.46 13.06
C HIS A 13 -0.25 -2.35 11.56
N PHE A 14 0.66 -1.76 10.78
CA PHE A 14 0.50 -1.66 9.33
C PHE A 14 0.47 -3.04 8.66
N VAL A 15 1.36 -3.96 9.07
CA VAL A 15 1.36 -5.35 8.59
C VAL A 15 0.05 -6.06 8.94
N ALA A 16 -0.43 -5.90 10.18
CA ALA A 16 -1.70 -6.48 10.60
C ALA A 16 -2.87 -5.97 9.76
N TYR A 17 -2.90 -4.66 9.45
CA TYR A 17 -3.87 -4.08 8.52
C TYR A 17 -3.75 -4.69 7.12
N CYS A 18 -2.55 -4.74 6.54
CA CYS A 18 -2.32 -5.32 5.20
C CYS A 18 -2.83 -6.76 5.11
N LEU A 19 -2.57 -7.57 6.13
CA LEU A 19 -3.04 -8.96 6.20
C LEU A 19 -4.57 -9.07 6.23
N ARG A 20 -5.25 -8.17 6.94
CA ARG A 20 -6.71 -8.12 6.99
C ARG A 20 -7.34 -7.69 5.67
N MET A 21 -6.59 -6.96 4.83
CA MET A 21 -7.06 -6.52 3.52
C MET A 21 -6.90 -7.60 2.43
N VAL A 22 -6.24 -8.73 2.71
CA VAL A 22 -6.11 -9.83 1.75
C VAL A 22 -7.48 -10.38 1.36
N GLY A 23 -7.71 -10.56 0.06
CA GLY A 23 -8.99 -11.01 -0.50
C GLY A 23 -9.90 -9.87 -0.99
N HIS A 24 -9.63 -8.62 -0.60
CA HIS A 24 -10.43 -7.47 -1.03
C HIS A 24 -10.05 -6.98 -2.44
N PRO A 25 -10.98 -6.32 -3.16
CA PRO A 25 -10.78 -6.00 -4.57
C PRO A 25 -9.80 -4.85 -4.81
N TYR A 26 -9.25 -4.86 -6.03
CA TYR A 26 -8.43 -3.78 -6.57
C TYR A 26 -9.26 -2.90 -7.51
N TRP A 27 -9.27 -1.60 -7.27
CA TRP A 27 -9.78 -0.58 -8.19
C TRP A 27 -8.71 0.47 -8.46
N TYR A 28 -8.33 0.67 -9.71
CA TYR A 28 -7.28 1.62 -10.09
C TYR A 28 -7.63 3.06 -9.67
N GLY A 29 -6.68 3.77 -9.09
CA GLY A 29 -6.85 5.16 -8.66
C GLY A 29 -7.71 5.33 -7.41
N THR A 30 -7.81 4.31 -6.53
CA THR A 30 -8.58 4.39 -5.28
C THR A 30 -7.70 4.16 -4.05
N CYS A 31 -8.08 4.77 -2.94
CA CYS A 31 -7.30 4.82 -1.70
C CYS A 31 -8.21 4.59 -0.49
N GLY A 32 -8.80 3.39 -0.38
CA GLY A 32 -9.70 3.07 0.72
C GLY A 32 -11.11 3.64 0.56
N TYR A 33 -11.59 3.72 -0.67
CA TYR A 33 -12.93 4.23 -0.92
C TYR A 33 -13.98 3.14 -0.85
N LYS A 34 -15.17 3.50 -0.38
CA LYS A 34 -16.34 2.62 -0.49
C LYS A 34 -16.69 2.39 -1.96
N ALA A 35 -16.84 1.12 -2.37
CA ALA A 35 -17.27 0.76 -3.70
C ALA A 35 -18.73 1.21 -3.89
N THR A 36 -18.96 2.13 -4.83
CA THR A 36 -20.29 2.66 -5.17
C THR A 36 -20.43 2.87 -6.67
N SER A 37 -21.65 2.91 -7.19
CA SER A 37 -21.90 3.22 -8.60
C SER A 37 -21.39 4.62 -8.98
N SER A 38 -21.48 5.59 -8.08
CA SER A 38 -20.94 6.93 -8.27
C SER A 38 -19.41 6.91 -8.39
N LEU A 39 -18.72 6.17 -7.51
CA LEU A 39 -17.28 5.99 -7.59
C LEU A 39 -16.88 5.30 -8.90
N LEU A 40 -17.57 4.23 -9.28
CA LEU A 40 -17.33 3.50 -10.53
C LEU A 40 -17.45 4.44 -11.74
N SER A 41 -18.52 5.20 -11.85
CA SER A 41 -18.75 6.14 -12.96
C SER A 41 -17.64 7.20 -13.03
N ARG A 42 -17.24 7.77 -11.88
CA ARG A 42 -16.17 8.75 -11.80
C ARG A 42 -14.83 8.17 -12.22
N LYS A 43 -14.49 6.97 -11.73
CA LYS A 43 -13.22 6.30 -12.05
C LYS A 43 -13.16 5.81 -13.50
N ALA A 44 -14.26 5.32 -14.04
CA ALA A 44 -14.38 4.95 -15.45
C ALA A 44 -14.16 6.16 -16.39
N LYS A 45 -14.68 7.34 -16.03
CA LYS A 45 -14.43 8.58 -16.77
C LYS A 45 -12.96 9.03 -16.65
N GLN A 46 -12.37 8.89 -15.46
CA GLN A 46 -11.00 9.33 -15.18
C GLN A 46 -9.94 8.40 -15.81
N TYR A 47 -10.22 7.10 -15.84
CA TYR A 47 -9.27 6.05 -16.27
C TYR A 47 -9.95 5.03 -17.20
N PRO A 48 -10.38 5.41 -18.39
CA PRO A 48 -11.21 4.57 -19.26
C PRO A 48 -10.54 3.25 -19.66
N THR A 49 -9.21 3.23 -19.79
CA THR A 49 -8.45 2.01 -20.12
C THR A 49 -8.43 0.97 -18.98
N HIS A 50 -8.61 1.41 -17.73
CA HIS A 50 -8.65 0.52 -16.56
C HIS A 50 -10.05 0.00 -16.24
N TYR A 51 -11.09 0.71 -16.68
CA TYR A 51 -12.50 0.43 -16.35
C TYR A 51 -13.32 -0.02 -17.56
N GLY A 52 -12.73 -0.81 -18.45
CA GLY A 52 -13.40 -1.32 -19.65
C GLY A 52 -14.63 -2.17 -19.35
N SER A 53 -15.53 -2.27 -20.35
CA SER A 53 -16.83 -2.95 -20.24
C SER A 53 -16.73 -4.41 -19.79
N SER A 54 -15.67 -5.13 -20.17
CA SER A 54 -15.44 -6.53 -19.76
C SER A 54 -15.28 -6.72 -18.24
N ARG A 55 -15.00 -5.64 -17.50
CA ARG A 55 -14.80 -5.65 -16.05
C ARG A 55 -16.05 -5.24 -15.26
N THR A 56 -17.11 -4.78 -15.93
CA THR A 56 -18.28 -4.16 -15.30
C THR A 56 -18.97 -5.09 -14.30
N ASN A 57 -19.11 -6.37 -14.60
CA ASN A 57 -19.79 -7.31 -13.71
C ASN A 57 -19.05 -7.49 -12.37
N ARG A 58 -17.72 -7.55 -12.40
CA ARG A 58 -16.91 -7.64 -11.19
C ARG A 58 -17.05 -6.37 -10.33
N TYR A 59 -17.00 -5.19 -10.95
CA TYR A 59 -17.22 -3.93 -10.22
C TYR A 59 -18.60 -3.84 -9.58
N ARG A 60 -19.66 -4.31 -10.28
CA ARG A 60 -21.01 -4.36 -9.72
C ARG A 60 -21.11 -5.31 -8.52
N GLN A 61 -20.39 -6.42 -8.57
CA GLN A 61 -20.34 -7.36 -7.45
C GLN A 61 -19.62 -6.75 -6.24
N ASP A 62 -18.51 -6.06 -6.45
CA ASP A 62 -17.80 -5.34 -5.38
C ASP A 62 -18.71 -4.30 -4.70
N ILE A 63 -19.53 -3.59 -5.49
CA ILE A 63 -20.55 -2.65 -4.98
C ILE A 63 -21.61 -3.39 -4.17
N ALA A 64 -22.16 -4.48 -4.69
CA ALA A 64 -23.19 -5.27 -4.01
C ALA A 64 -22.68 -5.86 -2.68
N ASN A 65 -21.42 -6.27 -2.66
CA ASN A 65 -20.74 -6.76 -1.46
C ASN A 65 -20.32 -5.65 -0.49
N ARG A 66 -20.59 -4.38 -0.83
CA ARG A 66 -20.19 -3.23 -0.01
C ARG A 66 -18.71 -3.18 0.32
N GLU A 67 -17.87 -3.47 -0.68
CA GLU A 67 -16.43 -3.51 -0.54
C GLU A 67 -15.79 -2.13 -0.28
N VAL A 68 -14.58 -2.16 0.26
CA VAL A 68 -13.65 -1.03 0.29
C VAL A 68 -12.51 -1.33 -0.69
N VAL A 69 -12.17 -0.36 -1.53
CA VAL A 69 -11.32 -0.57 -2.70
C VAL A 69 -10.08 0.30 -2.68
N CYS A 70 -8.94 -0.30 -3.04
CA CYS A 70 -7.64 0.35 -3.16
C CYS A 70 -6.95 -0.04 -4.46
N ASP A 71 -6.03 0.80 -4.94
CA ASP A 71 -4.97 0.36 -5.83
C ASP A 71 -3.70 0.00 -5.03
N CYS A 72 -2.57 -0.24 -5.73
CA CYS A 72 -1.35 -0.72 -5.08
C CYS A 72 -0.82 0.24 -4.01
N ILE A 73 -0.71 1.54 -4.31
CA ILE A 73 -0.28 2.55 -3.34
C ILE A 73 -1.45 3.05 -2.48
N GLY A 74 -2.66 2.90 -2.99
CA GLY A 74 -3.90 3.26 -2.31
C GLY A 74 -4.12 2.49 -1.02
N GLY A 75 -3.60 1.27 -0.90
CA GLY A 75 -3.61 0.51 0.35
C GLY A 75 -2.92 1.26 1.49
N ALA A 76 -1.70 1.73 1.28
CA ALA A 76 -0.95 2.51 2.28
C ALA A 76 -1.51 3.92 2.47
N LYS A 77 -1.94 4.60 1.39
CA LYS A 77 -2.59 5.92 1.50
C LYS A 77 -3.88 5.83 2.29
N GLY A 78 -4.73 4.86 1.97
CA GLY A 78 -5.99 4.62 2.70
C GLY A 78 -5.74 4.34 4.17
N TYR A 79 -4.77 3.50 4.50
CA TYR A 79 -4.34 3.28 5.87
C TYR A 79 -4.01 4.59 6.60
N ALA A 80 -3.13 5.40 6.01
CA ALA A 80 -2.70 6.66 6.64
C ALA A 80 -3.85 7.66 6.72
N TRP A 81 -4.61 7.85 5.65
CA TRP A 81 -5.66 8.88 5.57
C TRP A 81 -6.90 8.58 6.42
N THR A 82 -7.03 7.34 6.89
CA THR A 82 -8.11 6.92 7.79
C THR A 82 -7.64 6.69 9.24
N GLY A 83 -6.41 7.12 9.56
CA GLY A 83 -5.89 7.03 10.94
C GLY A 83 -5.54 5.61 11.39
N GLY A 84 -4.97 4.79 10.49
CA GLY A 84 -4.56 3.40 10.78
C GLY A 84 -5.45 2.33 10.15
N GLY A 85 -6.37 2.69 9.24
CA GLY A 85 -7.12 1.73 8.44
C GLY A 85 -8.35 1.09 9.11
N GLN A 86 -8.57 1.27 10.41
CA GLN A 86 -9.69 0.60 11.10
C GLN A 86 -11.05 0.99 10.51
N ALA A 87 -11.25 2.26 10.15
CA ALA A 87 -12.49 2.72 9.52
C ALA A 87 -12.76 2.04 8.16
N MET A 88 -11.70 1.71 7.42
CA MET A 88 -11.84 0.94 6.17
C MET A 88 -12.33 -0.48 6.45
N LEU A 89 -11.70 -1.15 7.42
CA LEU A 89 -12.05 -2.52 7.80
C LEU A 89 -13.49 -2.61 8.33
N ASP A 90 -13.93 -1.65 9.13
CA ASP A 90 -15.29 -1.59 9.67
C ASP A 90 -16.35 -1.27 8.61
N ALA A 91 -15.96 -0.66 7.51
CA ALA A 91 -16.87 -0.35 6.41
C ALA A 91 -17.09 -1.53 5.45
N ILE A 92 -16.19 -2.50 5.41
CA ILE A 92 -16.32 -3.68 4.54
C ILE A 92 -17.60 -4.45 4.89
N GLY A 93 -18.39 -4.79 3.88
CA GLY A 93 -19.66 -5.52 4.05
C GLY A 93 -20.79 -4.73 4.72
N THR A 94 -20.57 -3.47 5.09
CA THR A 94 -21.54 -2.64 5.80
C THR A 94 -21.93 -1.39 5.00
N ASP A 95 -22.88 -0.60 5.47
CA ASP A 95 -23.26 0.70 4.89
C ASP A 95 -22.46 1.88 5.48
N LYS A 96 -21.49 1.61 6.35
CA LYS A 96 -20.62 2.65 6.93
C LYS A 96 -19.80 3.35 5.84
N SER A 97 -19.68 4.65 5.95
CA SER A 97 -18.74 5.44 5.14
C SER A 97 -17.30 5.25 5.64
N VAL A 98 -16.35 5.57 4.78
CA VAL A 98 -14.91 5.60 5.14
C VAL A 98 -14.50 7.07 5.22
N PRO A 99 -14.39 7.66 6.43
CA PRO A 99 -13.84 9.01 6.59
C PRO A 99 -12.36 8.98 6.24
N SER A 100 -11.97 9.83 5.31
CA SER A 100 -10.59 9.88 4.81
C SER A 100 -10.16 11.33 4.66
N THR A 101 -8.98 11.67 5.19
CA THR A 101 -8.39 13.00 5.08
C THR A 101 -7.12 12.94 4.25
N TYR A 102 -7.16 13.55 3.06
CA TYR A 102 -6.02 13.61 2.14
C TYR A 102 -4.80 14.26 2.81
N GLY A 103 -3.65 13.62 2.67
CA GLY A 103 -2.39 14.11 3.22
C GLY A 103 -2.23 13.94 4.73
N ALA A 104 -3.21 13.34 5.41
CA ALA A 104 -3.12 13.10 6.84
C ALA A 104 -1.91 12.21 7.20
N HIS A 105 -1.43 12.38 8.43
CA HIS A 105 -0.35 11.60 9.02
C HIS A 105 0.93 11.54 8.19
N GLY A 106 1.24 12.64 7.47
CA GLY A 106 2.47 12.74 6.66
C GLY A 106 2.48 11.91 5.38
N CYS A 107 1.34 11.34 4.97
CA CYS A 107 1.22 10.54 3.76
C CYS A 107 0.67 11.39 2.59
N PRO A 108 1.51 11.91 1.68
CA PRO A 108 1.08 12.74 0.56
C PRO A 108 0.33 11.91 -0.50
N ASP A 109 -0.48 12.59 -1.32
CA ASP A 109 -1.12 11.96 -2.47
C ASP A 109 -0.13 11.81 -3.64
N LYS A 110 0.58 10.70 -3.64
CA LYS A 110 1.58 10.33 -4.65
C LYS A 110 1.31 8.94 -5.21
N GLY A 111 1.65 8.74 -6.49
CA GLY A 111 1.68 7.41 -7.12
C GLY A 111 2.86 6.57 -6.62
N ALA A 112 2.91 5.28 -6.99
CA ALA A 112 3.91 4.32 -6.49
C ALA A 112 5.36 4.82 -6.67
N ASN A 113 5.75 5.20 -7.89
CA ASN A 113 7.11 5.71 -8.17
C ASN A 113 7.42 7.02 -7.44
N SER A 114 6.44 7.94 -7.41
CA SER A 114 6.60 9.23 -6.73
C SER A 114 6.66 9.09 -5.20
N MET A 115 6.02 8.07 -4.62
CA MET A 115 6.12 7.78 -3.19
C MET A 115 7.53 7.29 -2.83
N PHE A 116 8.13 6.44 -3.64
CA PHE A 116 9.52 6.00 -3.46
C PHE A 116 10.50 7.19 -3.52
N SER A 117 10.36 8.05 -4.54
CA SER A 117 11.19 9.27 -4.65
C SER A 117 10.98 10.21 -3.46
N TYR A 118 9.75 10.35 -2.97
CA TYR A 118 9.43 11.14 -1.78
C TYR A 118 10.05 10.54 -0.51
N ALA A 119 9.96 9.23 -0.31
CA ALA A 119 10.60 8.57 0.84
C ALA A 119 12.12 8.82 0.85
N LYS A 120 12.78 8.70 -0.30
CA LYS A 120 14.21 9.04 -0.43
C LYS A 120 14.49 10.50 -0.07
N SER A 121 13.68 11.43 -0.55
CA SER A 121 13.85 12.87 -0.24
C SER A 121 13.64 13.21 1.23
N LYS A 122 12.96 12.34 1.98
CA LYS A 122 12.76 12.44 3.43
C LYS A 122 13.85 11.74 4.25
N GLY A 123 14.88 11.18 3.59
CA GLY A 123 15.94 10.45 4.27
C GLY A 123 15.51 9.08 4.80
N CYS A 124 14.39 8.53 4.30
CA CYS A 124 13.97 7.19 4.70
C CYS A 124 14.97 6.14 4.18
N ALA A 125 15.19 5.08 4.94
CA ALA A 125 16.01 3.95 4.52
C ALA A 125 15.45 3.28 3.25
N TRP A 126 16.32 2.89 2.34
CA TRP A 126 15.98 2.19 1.11
C TRP A 126 17.17 1.40 0.58
N GLY A 127 16.91 0.46 -0.30
CA GLY A 127 17.95 -0.33 -0.96
C GLY A 127 17.41 -1.17 -2.11
N THR A 128 18.33 -1.89 -2.78
CA THR A 128 17.96 -2.90 -3.78
C THR A 128 17.45 -4.16 -3.08
N MET A 129 16.77 -5.04 -3.80
CA MET A 129 16.25 -6.29 -3.24
C MET A 129 17.35 -7.21 -2.66
N ALA A 130 18.60 -7.09 -3.12
CA ALA A 130 19.74 -7.84 -2.55
C ALA A 130 20.05 -7.46 -1.09
N THR A 131 19.61 -6.28 -0.67
CA THR A 131 19.83 -5.74 0.68
C THR A 131 18.55 -5.67 1.51
N LEU A 132 17.46 -6.34 1.08
CA LEU A 132 16.19 -6.32 1.82
C LEU A 132 16.40 -6.87 3.24
N PRO A 133 16.23 -6.05 4.29
CA PRO A 133 16.32 -6.52 5.66
C PRO A 133 15.06 -7.29 6.06
N GLU A 134 15.17 -8.15 7.08
CA GLU A 134 14.02 -8.85 7.65
C GLU A 134 13.22 -7.90 8.57
N VAL A 135 12.67 -6.83 7.98
CA VAL A 135 11.88 -5.81 8.67
C VAL A 135 10.49 -5.71 8.02
N PRO A 136 9.46 -6.31 8.63
CA PRO A 136 8.09 -6.21 8.13
C PRO A 136 7.59 -4.76 8.09
N GLY A 137 6.69 -4.46 7.15
CA GLY A 137 6.13 -3.14 6.94
C GLY A 137 6.84 -2.31 5.87
N LEU A 138 8.02 -2.73 5.42
CA LEU A 138 8.74 -2.07 4.32
C LEU A 138 7.94 -2.15 3.02
N ALA A 139 7.97 -1.09 2.22
CA ALA A 139 7.44 -1.10 0.87
C ALA A 139 8.45 -1.77 -0.08
N LEU A 140 7.94 -2.64 -0.95
CA LEU A 140 8.66 -3.25 -2.07
C LEU A 140 8.18 -2.60 -3.36
N THR A 141 9.08 -2.14 -4.22
CA THR A 141 8.69 -1.40 -5.41
C THR A 141 9.34 -1.96 -6.68
N LYS A 142 8.59 -1.83 -7.76
CA LYS A 142 9.04 -1.90 -9.16
C LYS A 142 8.37 -0.78 -9.92
N ASP A 143 8.74 -0.55 -11.17
CA ASP A 143 8.12 0.50 -11.97
C ASP A 143 6.59 0.40 -11.97
N GLY A 144 5.94 1.49 -11.57
CA GLY A 144 4.48 1.64 -11.52
C GLY A 144 3.75 0.81 -10.46
N HIS A 145 4.45 0.10 -9.56
CA HIS A 145 3.79 -0.80 -8.60
C HIS A 145 4.51 -0.87 -7.26
N VAL A 146 3.74 -1.16 -6.20
CA VAL A 146 4.23 -1.32 -4.83
C VAL A 146 3.49 -2.45 -4.11
N GLY A 147 4.20 -3.16 -3.25
CA GLY A 147 3.68 -4.10 -2.26
C GLY A 147 4.32 -3.83 -0.90
N TYR A 148 3.97 -4.60 0.10
CA TYR A 148 4.40 -4.38 1.48
C TYR A 148 4.93 -5.68 2.07
N TYR A 149 6.19 -5.66 2.49
CA TYR A 149 6.86 -6.81 3.08
C TYR A 149 6.22 -7.18 4.41
N ILE A 150 5.90 -8.46 4.61
CA ILE A 150 5.28 -8.94 5.84
C ILE A 150 6.17 -9.93 6.61
N GLY A 151 7.44 -10.04 6.20
CA GLY A 151 8.42 -10.93 6.81
C GLY A 151 8.49 -12.31 6.12
N ASN A 152 9.57 -13.05 6.43
CA ASN A 152 9.78 -14.42 5.99
C ASN A 152 9.65 -14.64 4.47
N GLY A 153 10.08 -13.67 3.66
CA GLY A 153 10.03 -13.74 2.20
C GLY A 153 8.64 -13.57 1.59
N TRP A 154 7.67 -13.02 2.33
CA TRP A 154 6.32 -12.75 1.86
C TRP A 154 5.98 -11.26 1.82
N ALA A 155 5.09 -10.90 0.91
CA ALA A 155 4.53 -9.57 0.79
C ALA A 155 3.00 -9.62 0.64
N VAL A 156 2.33 -8.52 0.99
CA VAL A 156 0.96 -8.22 0.60
C VAL A 156 0.98 -7.14 -0.45
N GLU A 157 0.23 -7.32 -1.54
CA GLU A 157 0.12 -6.32 -2.60
C GLU A 157 -1.30 -6.28 -3.17
N TRP A 158 -1.78 -5.09 -3.54
CA TRP A 158 -2.94 -4.94 -4.40
C TRP A 158 -2.46 -5.13 -5.84
N GLN A 159 -2.44 -6.39 -6.28
CA GLN A 159 -1.72 -6.83 -7.47
C GLN A 159 -2.35 -6.34 -8.79
N GLY A 160 -3.65 -6.04 -8.77
CA GLY A 160 -4.39 -5.58 -9.94
C GLY A 160 -5.82 -6.13 -9.97
N PHE A 161 -6.59 -5.69 -10.94
CA PHE A 161 -8.02 -6.03 -11.07
C PHE A 161 -8.32 -7.53 -11.00
N ALA A 162 -7.50 -8.36 -11.64
CA ALA A 162 -7.74 -9.80 -11.71
C ALA A 162 -7.53 -10.52 -10.36
N TYR A 163 -6.69 -9.96 -9.51
CA TYR A 163 -6.20 -10.62 -8.30
C TYR A 163 -6.70 -9.99 -6.99
N GLY A 164 -6.96 -8.68 -6.98
CA GLY A 164 -7.26 -7.94 -5.75
C GLY A 164 -6.02 -7.79 -4.86
N CYS A 165 -6.26 -7.73 -3.57
CA CYS A 165 -5.21 -7.73 -2.54
C CYS A 165 -4.83 -9.18 -2.21
N VAL A 166 -3.56 -9.52 -2.38
CA VAL A 166 -3.06 -10.90 -2.26
C VAL A 166 -1.75 -10.98 -1.49
N ARG A 167 -1.45 -12.17 -0.94
CA ARG A 167 -0.12 -12.51 -0.46
C ARG A 167 0.69 -13.11 -1.59
N THR A 168 1.94 -12.66 -1.75
CA THR A 168 2.85 -13.16 -2.77
C THR A 168 4.23 -13.45 -2.17
N GLN A 169 4.92 -14.46 -2.71
CA GLN A 169 6.31 -14.68 -2.39
C GLN A 169 7.17 -13.60 -3.04
N VAL A 170 8.02 -12.97 -2.27
CA VAL A 170 8.91 -11.89 -2.74
C VAL A 170 9.78 -12.38 -3.91
N SER A 171 10.31 -13.60 -3.83
CA SER A 171 11.15 -14.22 -4.86
C SER A 171 10.41 -14.53 -6.18
N LYS A 172 9.08 -14.53 -6.18
CA LYS A 172 8.24 -14.77 -7.38
C LYS A 172 7.77 -13.47 -8.04
N ARG A 173 8.21 -12.33 -7.54
CA ARG A 173 7.79 -11.02 -8.02
C ARG A 173 9.02 -10.22 -8.46
N PRO A 174 8.94 -9.42 -9.53
CA PRO A 174 10.06 -8.66 -10.07
C PRO A 174 10.29 -7.34 -9.31
N TRP A 175 10.36 -7.42 -7.99
CA TRP A 175 10.69 -6.26 -7.15
C TRP A 175 12.12 -5.81 -7.44
N THR A 176 12.36 -4.50 -7.44
CA THR A 176 13.68 -3.92 -7.69
C THR A 176 14.31 -3.29 -6.46
N HIS A 177 13.48 -2.64 -5.64
CA HIS A 177 13.92 -1.95 -4.45
C HIS A 177 12.93 -2.15 -3.29
N TRP A 178 13.43 -1.89 -2.09
CA TRP A 178 12.64 -1.73 -0.88
C TRP A 178 12.85 -0.32 -0.30
N TYR A 179 11.89 0.17 0.49
CA TYR A 179 12.01 1.43 1.20
C TYR A 179 11.09 1.50 2.42
N ALA A 180 11.52 2.30 3.42
CA ALA A 180 10.68 2.64 4.55
C ALA A 180 9.65 3.70 4.15
N LEU A 181 8.38 3.47 4.49
CA LEU A 181 7.32 4.46 4.31
C LEU A 181 7.51 5.60 5.31
N PRO A 182 7.50 6.88 4.88
CA PRO A 182 7.85 8.02 5.74
C PRO A 182 6.84 8.29 6.88
N PHE A 183 5.71 7.63 6.88
CA PHE A 183 4.64 7.76 7.87
C PHE A 183 4.45 6.48 8.72
N ILE A 184 5.38 5.54 8.65
CA ILE A 184 5.39 4.31 9.47
C ILE A 184 6.59 4.33 10.41
N ASP A 185 6.32 4.05 11.68
CA ASP A 185 7.35 3.88 12.71
C ASP A 185 7.84 2.42 12.73
N TYR A 186 9.10 2.24 12.43
CA TYR A 186 9.77 0.93 12.45
C TYR A 186 10.57 0.69 13.74
N GLY A 187 10.55 1.64 14.69
CA GLY A 187 11.41 1.57 15.88
C GLY A 187 12.89 1.46 15.49
N ASP A 188 13.65 0.70 16.27
CA ASP A 188 15.09 0.51 16.04
C ASP A 188 15.41 -0.47 14.91
N ALA A 189 14.41 -1.14 14.33
CA ALA A 189 14.61 -2.20 13.34
C ALA A 189 15.29 -1.72 12.05
N ILE A 190 15.14 -0.44 11.69
CA ILE A 190 15.75 0.15 10.47
C ILE A 190 17.14 0.74 10.74
N GLN A 191 17.49 1.11 11.97
CA GLN A 191 18.81 1.68 12.28
C GLN A 191 19.96 0.72 12.01
N SER A 192 19.69 -0.59 11.99
CA SER A 192 20.65 -1.65 11.67
C SER A 192 20.66 -2.05 10.18
N ALA A 193 19.76 -1.51 9.36
CA ALA A 193 19.73 -1.79 7.92
C ALA A 193 20.81 -0.96 7.19
N PRO A 194 21.55 -1.52 6.22
CA PRO A 194 22.52 -0.75 5.45
C PRO A 194 21.81 0.39 4.73
N VAL A 195 22.05 1.61 5.19
CA VAL A 195 21.61 2.82 4.48
C VAL A 195 22.47 2.94 3.23
N HIS A 196 21.86 2.89 2.05
CA HIS A 196 22.59 3.27 0.84
C HIS A 196 22.88 4.78 0.93
N THR A 197 24.09 5.14 1.33
CA THR A 197 24.59 6.48 1.05
C THR A 197 24.78 6.59 -0.46
N PRO A 198 24.36 7.69 -1.12
CA PRO A 198 24.69 7.90 -2.52
C PRO A 198 26.20 7.77 -2.71
N ASP A 199 26.62 7.02 -3.73
CA ASP A 199 28.02 6.88 -4.08
C ASP A 199 28.65 8.27 -4.12
N THR A 200 29.61 8.52 -3.23
CA THR A 200 30.51 9.66 -3.34
C THR A 200 31.26 9.45 -4.64
N PRO A 201 31.22 10.40 -5.61
CA PRO A 201 32.01 10.22 -6.82
C PRO A 201 33.46 10.02 -6.43
N ALA A 202 34.06 8.95 -6.96
CA ALA A 202 35.48 8.70 -6.79
C ALA A 202 36.21 9.96 -7.33
N THR A 203 36.91 10.65 -6.43
CA THR A 203 37.89 11.66 -6.81
C THR A 203 39.00 10.96 -7.55
N GLU A 204 39.11 11.21 -8.85
CA GLU A 204 40.35 10.96 -9.61
C GLU A 204 41.50 11.85 -9.11
#